data_88a22df1047a727d75d62f76daa0156b
#
_entry.id   88a22df1047a727d75d62f76daa0156b
#
_cell.length_a   1.000
_cell.length_b   1.000
_cell.length_c   1.000
_cell.angle_alpha   90.00
_cell.angle_beta   90.00
_cell.angle_gamma   90.00
#
_symmetry.space_group_name_H-M   'P 1'
#
loop_
_entity.id
_entity.type
_entity.pdbx_description
1 polymer ?
#
loop_
_entity_poly.entity_id
_entity_poly.type
_entity_poly.pdbx_seq_one_letter_code
_entity_poly.pdbx_strand_id
1 'polypeptide(L)'
;MKKLLLPFCLLMLLFSLSVQAQKKQVYNDFSRWSLGVNGGISAFRGDMISFSADKTYIGVQGGLQLGYQLTPTFGLSLTADMGQGKGSAKEWEKEFKIYPTGESYYGTEPGAGFAYYNDIYTKIQYFTIGLHGDFNVNNFFGKKEMRRWTVLLSPAVYLQKFSPKLYKKEDDKRFDTSSTLDNDVNLGLGGDLALRYRASKHIDLQLKSGVAWIANN
;
A
#
# COMPACT_ATOMS: atom_id res chain seq x y z
N MET A 1 -6.39 11.01 17.39
CA MET A 1 -6.64 10.32 16.11
C MET A 1 -8.12 10.18 15.75
N LYS A 2 -9.09 10.25 16.69
CA LYS A 2 -10.55 10.22 16.40
C LYS A 2 -11.08 11.43 15.62
N LYS A 3 -10.35 12.55 15.56
CA LYS A 3 -10.82 13.81 14.94
C LYS A 3 -10.71 13.85 13.40
N LEU A 4 -9.98 12.95 12.76
CA LEU A 4 -9.80 12.93 11.29
C LEU A 4 -10.78 11.99 10.58
N LEU A 5 -11.34 11.02 11.29
CA LEU A 5 -12.27 10.04 10.72
C LEU A 5 -13.62 10.68 10.35
N LEU A 6 -14.08 11.60 11.16
CA LEU A 6 -15.38 12.28 10.97
C LEU A 6 -15.45 13.09 9.67
N PRO A 7 -14.46 13.97 9.34
CA PRO A 7 -14.50 14.70 8.07
C PRO A 7 -14.32 13.79 6.86
N PHE A 8 -13.61 12.67 6.98
CA PHE A 8 -13.46 11.71 5.89
C PHE A 8 -14.76 10.96 5.60
N CYS A 9 -15.48 10.50 6.65
CA CYS A 9 -16.80 9.89 6.50
C CYS A 9 -17.83 10.89 5.96
N LEU A 10 -17.76 12.16 6.38
CA LEU A 10 -18.65 13.21 5.88
C LEU A 10 -18.37 13.53 4.41
N LEU A 11 -17.11 13.52 3.99
CA LEU A 11 -16.69 13.67 2.59
C LEU A 11 -17.22 12.52 1.73
N MET A 12 -17.13 11.28 2.20
CA MET A 12 -17.67 10.09 1.53
C MET A 12 -19.20 10.15 1.41
N LEU A 13 -19.91 10.64 2.43
CA LEU A 13 -21.37 10.82 2.41
C LEU A 13 -21.78 11.90 1.40
N LEU A 14 -21.09 13.01 1.33
CA LEU A 14 -21.36 14.09 0.37
C LEU A 14 -21.15 13.62 -1.08
N PHE A 15 -20.17 12.71 -1.31
CA PHE A 15 -19.94 12.12 -2.63
C PHE A 15 -21.05 11.12 -3.02
N SER A 16 -21.62 10.37 -2.06
CA SER A 16 -22.71 9.43 -2.32
C SER A 16 -24.01 10.10 -2.74
N LEU A 17 -24.29 11.31 -2.22
CA LEU A 17 -25.49 12.07 -2.56
C LEU A 17 -25.48 12.63 -4.00
N SER A 18 -24.31 12.93 -4.54
CA SER A 18 -24.17 13.43 -5.91
C SER A 18 -24.35 12.35 -6.99
N VAL A 19 -24.28 11.07 -6.64
CA VAL A 19 -24.45 9.97 -7.60
C VAL A 19 -25.91 9.72 -7.97
N GLN A 20 -26.87 10.08 -7.11
CA GLN A 20 -28.30 9.82 -7.34
C GLN A 20 -29.00 10.80 -8.28
N ALA A 21 -28.41 11.97 -8.54
CA ALA A 21 -29.07 13.04 -9.32
C ALA A 21 -28.85 12.96 -10.83
N GLN A 22 -28.31 11.84 -11.37
CA GLN A 22 -27.92 11.78 -12.78
C GLN A 22 -28.94 11.07 -13.64
N LYS A 23 -29.63 11.87 -14.50
CA LYS A 23 -30.40 11.35 -15.61
C LYS A 23 -29.56 10.40 -16.46
N LYS A 24 -30.17 9.28 -16.85
CA LYS A 24 -29.65 8.24 -17.74
C LYS A 24 -29.12 8.85 -19.07
N GLN A 25 -27.90 9.30 -19.10
CA GLN A 25 -27.22 9.62 -20.36
C GLN A 25 -26.54 8.34 -20.86
N VAL A 26 -26.77 8.05 -22.12
CA VAL A 26 -26.27 6.85 -22.79
C VAL A 26 -24.75 6.96 -22.93
N TYR A 27 -24.04 6.24 -22.08
CA TYR A 27 -22.58 6.13 -22.13
C TYR A 27 -22.21 4.85 -22.89
N ASN A 28 -22.37 4.86 -24.21
CA ASN A 28 -22.23 3.65 -25.02
C ASN A 28 -20.78 3.28 -25.36
N ASP A 29 -19.76 4.06 -24.96
CA ASP A 29 -18.40 3.93 -25.50
C ASP A 29 -17.30 3.57 -24.50
N PHE A 30 -17.60 3.04 -23.32
CA PHE A 30 -16.55 2.58 -22.43
C PHE A 30 -16.71 1.11 -22.01
N SER A 31 -15.61 0.39 -21.98
CA SER A 31 -15.58 -0.95 -21.42
C SER A 31 -15.82 -0.87 -19.91
N ARG A 32 -16.84 -1.61 -19.43
CA ARG A 32 -17.12 -1.65 -17.98
C ARG A 32 -16.07 -2.42 -17.22
N TRP A 33 -15.53 -3.47 -17.82
CA TRP A 33 -14.50 -4.29 -17.22
C TRP A 33 -13.12 -3.90 -17.71
N SER A 34 -12.16 -3.91 -16.82
CA SER A 34 -10.75 -3.74 -17.12
C SER A 34 -9.93 -4.76 -16.37
N LEU A 35 -8.92 -5.31 -17.04
CA LEU A 35 -7.88 -6.14 -16.42
C LEU A 35 -6.55 -5.44 -16.65
N GLY A 36 -5.77 -5.33 -15.58
CA GLY A 36 -4.48 -4.67 -15.60
C GLY A 36 -3.40 -5.48 -14.91
N VAL A 37 -2.16 -5.20 -15.30
CA VAL A 37 -0.96 -5.61 -14.59
C VAL A 37 -0.29 -4.35 -14.07
N ASN A 38 0.31 -4.44 -12.91
CA ASN A 38 1.03 -3.31 -12.32
C ASN A 38 2.43 -3.75 -11.89
N GLY A 39 3.31 -2.77 -11.77
CA GLY A 39 4.64 -2.91 -11.21
C GLY A 39 5.12 -1.58 -10.68
N GLY A 40 5.89 -1.60 -9.63
CA GLY A 40 6.32 -0.36 -8.99
C GLY A 40 7.33 -0.56 -7.88
N ILE A 41 7.54 0.53 -7.16
CA ILE A 41 8.40 0.58 -5.99
C ILE A 41 7.55 0.77 -4.75
N SER A 42 8.03 0.25 -3.63
CA SER A 42 7.38 0.38 -2.32
C SER A 42 8.39 0.75 -1.25
N ALA A 43 7.91 1.40 -0.20
CA ALA A 43 8.70 1.70 0.97
C ALA A 43 7.82 1.56 2.22
N PHE A 44 8.41 1.10 3.30
CA PHE A 44 7.72 0.80 4.55
C PHE A 44 8.13 1.77 5.64
N ARG A 45 7.21 2.06 6.54
CA ARG A 45 7.47 2.78 7.77
C ARG A 45 6.87 1.98 8.93
N GLY A 46 7.72 1.54 9.84
CA GLY A 46 7.35 0.75 11.01
C GLY A 46 8.50 0.77 12.00
N ASP A 47 8.62 -0.26 12.81
CA ASP A 47 9.70 -0.40 13.79
C ASP A 47 11.07 -0.50 13.09
N MET A 48 11.13 -1.26 12.01
CA MET A 48 12.25 -1.24 11.08
C MET A 48 11.89 -0.46 9.83
N ILE A 49 12.50 0.70 9.63
CA ILE A 49 12.14 1.66 8.58
C ILE A 49 12.89 1.44 7.29
N SER A 50 12.20 1.67 6.17
CA SER A 50 12.83 1.75 4.85
C SER A 50 13.46 3.11 4.56
N PHE A 51 12.99 4.15 5.24
CA PHE A 51 13.51 5.52 5.11
C PHE A 51 14.18 5.97 6.39
N SER A 52 15.46 6.30 6.33
CA SER A 52 16.18 7.03 7.37
C SER A 52 16.96 8.18 6.74
N ALA A 53 17.48 9.09 7.58
CA ALA A 53 18.33 10.18 7.11
C ALA A 53 19.57 9.65 6.35
N ASP A 54 20.08 8.49 6.77
CA ASP A 54 21.33 7.94 6.25
C ASP A 54 21.14 6.83 5.21
N LYS A 55 19.98 6.15 5.19
CA LYS A 55 19.73 5.02 4.29
C LYS A 55 18.27 4.96 3.87
N THR A 56 18.04 4.80 2.58
CA THR A 56 16.72 4.56 2.01
C THR A 56 16.70 3.19 1.36
N TYR A 57 15.80 2.33 1.80
CA TYR A 57 15.57 1.02 1.20
C TYR A 57 14.30 1.05 0.38
N ILE A 58 14.45 0.83 -0.91
CA ILE A 58 13.33 0.75 -1.85
C ILE A 58 13.05 -0.71 -2.12
N GLY A 59 11.80 -1.10 -1.95
CA GLY A 59 11.27 -2.39 -2.35
C GLY A 59 10.70 -2.35 -3.76
N VAL A 60 10.39 -3.51 -4.27
CA VAL A 60 9.69 -3.69 -5.55
C VAL A 60 8.39 -4.43 -5.33
N GLN A 61 7.39 -4.09 -6.13
CA GLN A 61 6.09 -4.76 -6.10
C GLN A 61 5.56 -4.95 -7.50
N GLY A 62 4.66 -5.93 -7.64
CA GLY A 62 3.92 -6.17 -8.87
C GLY A 62 2.65 -6.93 -8.58
N GLY A 63 1.66 -6.80 -9.46
CA GLY A 63 0.38 -7.42 -9.23
C GLY A 63 -0.59 -7.30 -10.40
N LEU A 64 -1.82 -7.66 -10.09
CA LEU A 64 -2.95 -7.64 -11.00
C LEU A 64 -4.03 -6.71 -10.48
N GLN A 65 -4.75 -6.10 -11.40
CA GLN A 65 -5.91 -5.26 -11.09
C GLN A 65 -7.09 -5.68 -11.94
N LEU A 66 -8.23 -5.90 -11.31
CA LEU A 66 -9.52 -6.08 -11.97
C LEU A 66 -10.39 -4.87 -11.63
N GLY A 67 -10.82 -4.12 -12.64
CA GLY A 67 -11.64 -2.93 -12.46
C GLY A 67 -13.03 -3.10 -13.06
N TYR A 68 -14.00 -2.46 -12.44
CA TYR A 68 -15.37 -2.34 -12.95
C TYR A 68 -15.84 -0.90 -12.88
N GLN A 69 -16.07 -0.29 -14.02
CA GLN A 69 -16.56 1.08 -14.15
C GLN A 69 -18.08 1.11 -14.02
N LEU A 70 -18.60 1.67 -12.95
CA LEU A 70 -20.03 1.81 -12.68
C LEU A 70 -20.63 2.99 -13.47
N THR A 71 -19.94 4.13 -13.41
CA THR A 71 -20.29 5.38 -14.09
C THR A 71 -19.03 6.02 -14.66
N PRO A 72 -19.09 7.01 -15.54
CA PRO A 72 -17.89 7.72 -15.99
C PRO A 72 -17.11 8.41 -14.87
N THR A 73 -17.74 8.62 -13.71
CA THR A 73 -17.15 9.29 -12.55
C THR A 73 -16.65 8.32 -11.50
N PHE A 74 -17.29 7.15 -11.39
CA PHE A 74 -17.01 6.19 -10.31
C PHE A 74 -16.86 4.77 -10.83
N GLY A 75 -15.84 4.09 -10.36
CA GLY A 75 -15.57 2.68 -10.57
C GLY A 75 -15.15 2.00 -9.28
N LEU A 76 -15.03 0.70 -9.34
CA LEU A 76 -14.46 -0.15 -8.30
C LEU A 76 -13.29 -0.93 -8.90
N SER A 77 -12.25 -1.13 -8.14
CA SER A 77 -11.18 -2.04 -8.55
C SER A 77 -10.70 -2.92 -7.40
N LEU A 78 -10.40 -4.15 -7.75
CA LEU A 78 -9.77 -5.14 -6.88
C LEU A 78 -8.34 -5.32 -7.34
N THR A 79 -7.39 -5.21 -6.40
CA THR A 79 -5.97 -5.46 -6.67
C THR A 79 -5.47 -6.66 -5.88
N ALA A 80 -4.52 -7.36 -6.45
CA ALA A 80 -3.77 -8.43 -5.81
C ALA A 80 -2.28 -8.18 -6.10
N ASP A 81 -1.57 -7.73 -5.10
CA ASP A 81 -0.19 -7.28 -5.24
C ASP A 81 0.73 -8.10 -4.35
N MET A 82 1.91 -8.40 -4.86
CA MET A 82 3.00 -8.99 -4.10
C MET A 82 4.25 -8.15 -4.23
N GLY A 83 5.02 -8.13 -3.16
CA GLY A 83 6.23 -7.33 -3.17
C GLY A 83 7.22 -7.73 -2.10
N GLN A 84 8.36 -7.07 -2.16
CA GLN A 84 9.41 -7.21 -1.18
C GLN A 84 9.99 -5.85 -0.84
N GLY A 85 10.46 -5.72 0.38
CA GLY A 85 11.12 -4.52 0.87
C GLY A 85 12.21 -4.87 1.87
N LYS A 86 13.00 -3.87 2.21
CA LYS A 86 14.00 -3.93 3.26
C LYS A 86 13.76 -2.82 4.27
N GLY A 87 14.11 -3.08 5.51
CA GLY A 87 14.11 -2.09 6.57
C GLY A 87 15.29 -2.28 7.49
N SER A 88 15.68 -1.23 8.18
CA SER A 88 16.76 -1.25 9.17
C SER A 88 16.38 -0.38 10.36
N ALA A 89 17.03 -0.58 11.50
CA ALA A 89 16.83 0.22 12.69
C ALA A 89 17.19 1.69 12.45
N LYS A 90 16.56 2.57 13.20
CA LYS A 90 16.92 3.98 13.28
C LYS A 90 18.24 4.15 14.03
N GLU A 91 18.91 5.26 13.81
CA GLU A 91 20.21 5.50 14.45
C GLU A 91 20.16 5.56 15.96
N TRP A 92 19.07 6.07 16.55
CA TRP A 92 18.86 6.14 18.00
C TRP A 92 18.53 4.79 18.65
N GLU A 93 18.23 3.74 17.85
CA GLU A 93 17.93 2.39 18.30
C GLU A 93 19.17 1.49 18.36
N LYS A 94 20.39 2.03 18.25
CA LYS A 94 21.65 1.27 18.18
C LYS A 94 21.88 0.35 19.39
N GLU A 95 21.38 0.75 20.56
CA GLU A 95 21.58 0.01 21.81
C GLU A 95 20.57 -1.11 22.04
N PHE A 96 19.53 -1.17 21.19
CA PHE A 96 18.57 -2.26 21.26
C PHE A 96 19.20 -3.56 20.78
N LYS A 97 18.94 -4.62 21.53
CA LYS A 97 19.33 -5.99 21.22
C LYS A 97 18.12 -6.77 20.80
N ILE A 98 18.28 -7.68 19.86
CA ILE A 98 17.22 -8.57 19.41
C ILE A 98 17.72 -10.01 19.42
N TYR A 99 16.86 -10.92 19.84
CA TYR A 99 17.09 -12.35 19.79
C TYR A 99 16.57 -12.96 18.48
N PRO A 100 17.04 -14.15 18.13
CA PRO A 100 16.51 -14.88 16.98
C PRO A 100 15.02 -15.18 17.07
N THR A 101 14.43 -15.13 18.25
CA THR A 101 12.98 -15.25 18.50
C THR A 101 12.18 -14.03 18.11
N GLY A 102 12.84 -12.90 17.85
CA GLY A 102 12.19 -11.62 17.59
C GLY A 102 11.98 -10.75 18.81
N GLU A 103 12.24 -11.27 20.03
CA GLU A 103 12.15 -10.49 21.26
C GLU A 103 13.24 -9.43 21.29
N SER A 104 12.91 -8.22 21.68
CA SER A 104 13.84 -7.10 21.78
C SER A 104 14.09 -6.68 23.22
N TYR A 105 15.31 -6.26 23.50
CA TYR A 105 15.79 -5.87 24.82
C TYR A 105 16.55 -4.55 24.76
N TYR A 106 16.37 -3.74 25.78
CA TYR A 106 17.16 -2.53 26.03
C TYR A 106 17.93 -2.67 27.32
N GLY A 107 19.26 -2.42 27.29
CA GLY A 107 20.11 -2.45 28.48
C GLY A 107 21.09 -3.62 28.54
N THR A 108 21.64 -3.83 29.75
CA THR A 108 22.61 -4.91 30.03
C THR A 108 21.89 -6.22 30.22
N GLU A 109 21.95 -7.11 29.27
CA GLU A 109 21.28 -8.29 29.31
C GLU A 109 21.99 -9.58 29.17
N PRO A 110 21.49 -10.53 29.80
CA PRO A 110 22.12 -11.78 30.01
C PRO A 110 21.90 -12.74 28.86
N GLY A 111 22.89 -13.16 28.24
CA GLY A 111 22.80 -14.30 27.35
C GLY A 111 23.53 -14.12 26.03
N ALA A 112 24.02 -15.22 25.51
CA ALA A 112 24.62 -15.30 24.19
C ALA A 112 23.53 -15.40 23.11
N GLY A 113 23.83 -14.92 21.89
CA GLY A 113 22.98 -15.17 20.74
C GLY A 113 22.10 -14.00 20.30
N PHE A 114 22.22 -12.85 20.93
CA PHE A 114 21.58 -11.62 20.45
C PHE A 114 22.39 -10.94 19.33
N ALA A 115 21.73 -10.06 18.59
CA ALA A 115 22.36 -9.07 17.72
C ALA A 115 21.88 -7.66 18.09
N TYR A 116 22.71 -6.65 17.83
CA TYR A 116 22.24 -5.27 17.95
C TYR A 116 21.35 -4.93 16.75
N TYR A 117 20.34 -4.10 16.98
CA TYR A 117 19.45 -3.62 15.90
C TYR A 117 20.24 -2.99 14.74
N ASN A 118 21.36 -2.35 15.06
CA ASN A 118 22.21 -1.74 14.05
C ASN A 118 22.91 -2.75 13.13
N ASP A 119 23.12 -3.99 13.59
CA ASP A 119 23.84 -5.05 12.87
C ASP A 119 22.91 -5.95 12.05
N ILE A 120 21.62 -5.70 12.13
CA ILE A 120 20.61 -6.46 11.40
C ILE A 120 19.82 -5.58 10.46
N TYR A 121 19.16 -6.22 9.52
CA TYR A 121 18.14 -5.62 8.68
C TYR A 121 17.01 -6.61 8.42
N THR A 122 15.85 -6.10 8.10
CA THR A 122 14.68 -6.91 7.79
C THR A 122 14.46 -6.97 6.29
N LYS A 123 14.27 -8.18 5.75
CA LYS A 123 13.65 -8.39 4.44
C LYS A 123 12.17 -8.71 4.67
N ILE A 124 11.29 -7.95 4.05
CA ILE A 124 9.86 -8.11 4.18
C ILE A 124 9.32 -8.57 2.83
N GLN A 125 8.66 -9.71 2.82
CA GLN A 125 7.81 -10.13 1.72
C GLN A 125 6.37 -9.88 2.12
N TYR A 126 5.55 -9.41 1.19
CA TYR A 126 4.15 -9.16 1.49
C TYR A 126 3.27 -9.54 0.30
N PHE A 127 2.04 -9.87 0.65
CA PHE A 127 0.94 -10.06 -0.28
C PHE A 127 -0.23 -9.19 0.18
N THR A 128 -0.81 -8.43 -0.76
CA THR A 128 -1.88 -7.47 -0.46
C THR A 128 -3.04 -7.70 -1.41
N ILE A 129 -4.25 -7.76 -0.85
CA ILE A 129 -5.49 -7.64 -1.61
C ILE A 129 -6.09 -6.28 -1.26
N GLY A 130 -6.38 -5.46 -2.27
CA GLY A 130 -6.96 -4.13 -2.10
C GLY A 130 -8.29 -3.98 -2.82
N LEU A 131 -9.28 -3.41 -2.13
CA LEU A 131 -10.52 -2.96 -2.74
C LEU A 131 -10.50 -1.43 -2.79
N HIS A 132 -10.61 -0.87 -3.98
CA HIS A 132 -10.53 0.55 -4.25
C HIS A 132 -11.85 1.09 -4.79
N GLY A 133 -12.20 2.32 -4.38
CA GLY A 133 -13.26 3.08 -5.00
C GLY A 133 -12.63 4.15 -5.89
N ASP A 134 -12.67 3.98 -7.21
CA ASP A 134 -11.97 4.84 -8.17
C ASP A 134 -12.85 6.03 -8.57
N PHE A 135 -12.49 7.22 -8.13
CA PHE A 135 -13.19 8.47 -8.44
C PHE A 135 -12.43 9.26 -9.53
N ASN A 136 -13.10 9.51 -10.65
CA ASN A 136 -12.58 10.37 -11.70
C ASN A 136 -12.77 11.85 -11.32
N VAL A 137 -11.72 12.49 -10.86
CA VAL A 137 -11.73 13.88 -10.38
C VAL A 137 -12.11 14.86 -11.48
N ASN A 138 -11.68 14.61 -12.70
CA ASN A 138 -12.01 15.49 -13.84
C ASN A 138 -13.51 15.60 -14.10
N ASN A 139 -14.28 14.56 -13.78
CA ASN A 139 -15.71 14.52 -14.03
C ASN A 139 -16.55 15.13 -12.89
N PHE A 140 -15.94 15.50 -11.76
CA PHE A 140 -16.63 16.28 -10.73
C PHE A 140 -16.86 17.73 -11.15
N PHE A 141 -15.90 18.30 -11.88
CA PHE A 141 -15.87 19.73 -12.19
C PHE A 141 -16.19 20.06 -13.66
N GLY A 142 -16.62 19.08 -14.44
CA GLY A 142 -16.84 19.27 -15.88
C GLY A 142 -17.82 18.31 -16.52
N LYS A 143 -17.81 18.29 -17.85
CA LYS A 143 -18.61 17.34 -18.63
C LYS A 143 -18.17 15.92 -18.32
N LYS A 144 -19.13 15.02 -18.11
CA LYS A 144 -18.94 13.62 -17.80
C LYS A 144 -18.55 12.83 -19.05
N GLU A 145 -17.32 13.03 -19.49
CA GLU A 145 -16.78 12.44 -20.71
C GLU A 145 -15.58 11.55 -20.36
N MET A 146 -15.35 10.55 -21.17
CA MET A 146 -14.15 9.74 -21.09
C MET A 146 -13.00 10.47 -21.80
N ARG A 147 -12.18 11.16 -21.00
CA ARG A 147 -11.05 11.95 -21.51
C ARG A 147 -9.84 11.08 -21.73
N ARG A 148 -8.92 11.53 -22.58
CA ARG A 148 -7.61 10.87 -22.76
C ARG A 148 -6.79 10.88 -21.47
N TRP A 149 -6.81 12.01 -20.75
CA TRP A 149 -6.15 12.16 -19.46
C TRP A 149 -7.18 12.24 -18.35
N THR A 150 -6.99 11.44 -17.33
CA THR A 150 -7.91 11.35 -16.18
C THR A 150 -7.11 11.27 -14.90
N VAL A 151 -7.48 12.10 -13.94
CA VAL A 151 -6.96 11.99 -12.56
C VAL A 151 -7.95 11.16 -11.76
N LEU A 152 -7.46 10.12 -11.13
CA LEU A 152 -8.23 9.25 -10.24
C LEU A 152 -7.80 9.46 -8.81
N LEU A 153 -8.77 9.55 -7.91
CA LEU A 153 -8.59 9.45 -6.48
C LEU A 153 -9.24 8.13 -6.03
N SER A 154 -8.47 7.27 -5.41
CA SER A 154 -8.91 5.91 -5.10
C SER A 154 -8.70 5.59 -3.62
N PRO A 155 -9.62 5.96 -2.71
CA PRO A 155 -9.62 5.41 -1.35
C PRO A 155 -9.74 3.89 -1.41
N ALA A 156 -9.06 3.21 -0.50
CA ALA A 156 -8.95 1.77 -0.52
C ALA A 156 -8.91 1.14 0.88
N VAL A 157 -9.37 -0.10 0.92
CA VAL A 157 -9.24 -1.01 2.06
C VAL A 157 -8.33 -2.14 1.63
N TYR A 158 -7.40 -2.54 2.50
CA TYR A 158 -6.40 -3.55 2.22
C TYR A 158 -6.47 -4.69 3.22
N LEU A 159 -6.30 -5.90 2.73
CA LEU A 159 -5.91 -7.07 3.51
C LEU A 159 -4.47 -7.39 3.12
N GLN A 160 -3.57 -7.36 4.10
CA GLN A 160 -2.15 -7.54 3.85
C GLN A 160 -1.54 -8.58 4.77
N LYS A 161 -0.81 -9.50 4.18
CA LYS A 161 -0.01 -10.50 4.86
C LYS A 161 1.46 -10.15 4.72
N PHE A 162 2.15 -10.05 5.86
CA PHE A 162 3.59 -9.82 5.92
C PHE A 162 4.34 -11.10 6.28
N SER A 163 5.54 -11.21 5.74
CA SER A 163 6.50 -12.25 6.10
C SER A 163 7.87 -11.60 6.32
N PRO A 164 8.09 -10.96 7.47
CA PRO A 164 9.38 -10.38 7.80
C PRO A 164 10.41 -11.47 8.10
N LYS A 165 11.67 -11.24 7.74
CA LYS A 165 12.81 -12.08 8.05
C LYS A 165 13.99 -11.21 8.44
N LEU A 166 14.68 -11.58 9.51
CA LEU A 166 15.85 -10.86 10.01
C LEU A 166 17.13 -11.44 9.41
N TYR A 167 18.03 -10.55 9.01
CA TYR A 167 19.33 -10.88 8.45
C TYR A 167 20.42 -10.05 9.11
N LYS A 168 21.61 -10.64 9.30
CA LYS A 168 22.80 -9.90 9.71
C LYS A 168 23.37 -9.10 8.54
N LYS A 169 23.84 -7.89 8.81
CA LYS A 169 24.44 -7.03 7.77
C LYS A 169 25.82 -7.50 7.35
N GLU A 170 26.52 -8.18 8.24
CA GLU A 170 27.90 -8.60 8.03
C GLU A 170 28.05 -9.71 6.98
N ASP A 171 27.19 -10.72 7.05
CA ASP A 171 27.32 -11.94 6.22
C ASP A 171 26.07 -12.29 5.44
N ASP A 172 25.04 -11.45 5.47
CA ASP A 172 23.73 -11.64 4.84
C ASP A 172 23.05 -12.97 5.21
N LYS A 173 23.44 -13.54 6.38
CA LYS A 173 22.83 -14.76 6.87
C LYS A 173 21.57 -14.47 7.66
N ARG A 174 20.64 -15.39 7.53
CA ARG A 174 19.37 -15.34 8.28
C ARG A 174 19.66 -15.45 9.76
N PHE A 175 19.16 -14.51 10.52
CA PHE A 175 19.36 -14.42 11.97
C PHE A 175 18.20 -15.04 12.76
N ASP A 176 16.96 -14.88 12.28
CA ASP A 176 15.79 -15.44 12.92
C ASP A 176 15.72 -16.96 12.76
N THR A 177 15.40 -17.65 13.85
CA THR A 177 15.25 -19.11 13.88
C THR A 177 13.81 -19.57 13.78
N SER A 178 12.85 -18.65 13.95
CA SER A 178 11.44 -19.02 14.05
C SER A 178 10.60 -18.48 12.90
N SER A 179 9.56 -19.23 12.56
CA SER A 179 8.43 -18.81 11.76
C SER A 179 7.48 -17.84 12.51
N THR A 180 7.87 -17.39 13.69
CA THR A 180 7.06 -16.63 14.63
C THR A 180 7.09 -15.12 14.44
N LEU A 181 7.89 -14.59 13.53
CA LEU A 181 7.69 -13.22 13.09
C LEU A 181 6.41 -13.21 12.29
N ASP A 182 5.45 -12.61 12.85
CA ASP A 182 4.02 -12.52 12.54
C ASP A 182 3.66 -12.78 11.07
N ASN A 183 2.86 -13.82 10.87
CA ASN A 183 2.36 -14.23 9.57
C ASN A 183 0.87 -13.88 9.44
N ASP A 184 0.41 -12.91 10.23
CA ASP A 184 -0.98 -12.54 10.35
C ASP A 184 -1.46 -11.70 9.17
N VAL A 185 -2.75 -11.79 8.92
CA VAL A 185 -3.45 -10.97 7.95
C VAL A 185 -3.91 -9.70 8.63
N ASN A 186 -3.36 -8.58 8.23
CA ASN A 186 -3.65 -7.27 8.78
C ASN A 186 -4.61 -6.50 7.89
N LEU A 187 -5.52 -5.77 8.53
CA LEU A 187 -6.41 -4.84 7.84
C LEU A 187 -5.74 -3.48 7.69
N GLY A 188 -5.87 -2.87 6.52
CA GLY A 188 -5.34 -1.55 6.24
C GLY A 188 -6.33 -0.62 5.57
N LEU A 189 -6.09 0.66 5.73
CA LEU A 189 -6.82 1.73 5.07
C LEU A 189 -5.82 2.63 4.34
N GLY A 190 -6.20 3.11 3.17
CA GLY A 190 -5.34 4.00 2.43
C GLY A 190 -6.00 4.61 1.22
N GLY A 191 -5.20 5.04 0.30
CA GLY A 191 -5.69 5.58 -0.96
C GLY A 191 -4.57 5.93 -1.90
N ASP A 192 -4.94 6.01 -3.16
CA ASP A 192 -4.06 6.28 -4.27
C ASP A 192 -4.52 7.51 -5.04
N LEU A 193 -3.55 8.22 -5.60
CA LEU A 193 -3.73 9.20 -6.64
C LEU A 193 -3.13 8.62 -7.92
N ALA A 194 -3.91 8.56 -8.99
CA ALA A 194 -3.43 8.05 -10.26
C ALA A 194 -3.68 9.02 -11.41
N LEU A 195 -2.72 9.12 -12.31
CA LEU A 195 -2.85 9.74 -13.60
C LEU A 195 -3.03 8.63 -14.64
N ARG A 196 -4.21 8.57 -15.24
CA ARG A 196 -4.56 7.60 -16.29
C ARG A 196 -4.48 8.27 -17.65
N TYR A 197 -3.80 7.64 -18.58
CA TYR A 197 -3.76 8.02 -19.98
C TYR A 197 -4.38 6.93 -20.85
N ARG A 198 -5.43 7.25 -21.57
CA ARG A 198 -6.05 6.35 -22.53
C ARG A 198 -5.27 6.34 -23.84
N ALA A 199 -4.47 5.32 -24.03
CA ALA A 199 -3.67 5.15 -25.24
C ALA A 199 -4.51 4.68 -26.42
N SER A 200 -5.52 3.82 -26.18
CA SER A 200 -6.46 3.35 -27.18
C SER A 200 -7.83 3.06 -26.56
N LYS A 201 -8.79 2.53 -27.34
CA LYS A 201 -10.11 2.09 -26.82
C LYS A 201 -9.99 0.96 -25.78
N HIS A 202 -8.90 0.22 -25.81
CA HIS A 202 -8.69 -0.99 -24.99
C HIS A 202 -7.48 -0.92 -24.06
N ILE A 203 -6.67 0.14 -24.17
CA ILE A 203 -5.40 0.24 -23.44
C ILE A 203 -5.35 1.56 -22.68
N ASP A 204 -5.27 1.46 -21.37
CA ASP A 204 -5.02 2.58 -20.45
C ASP A 204 -3.65 2.39 -19.77
N LEU A 205 -2.88 3.45 -19.71
CA LEU A 205 -1.64 3.52 -18.95
C LEU A 205 -1.90 4.32 -17.66
N GLN A 206 -1.38 3.86 -16.54
CA GLN A 206 -1.57 4.56 -15.27
C GLN A 206 -0.23 4.76 -14.55
N LEU A 207 -0.02 5.99 -14.10
CA LEU A 207 1.00 6.30 -13.09
C LEU A 207 0.28 6.50 -11.77
N LYS A 208 0.61 5.69 -10.75
CA LYS A 208 -0.10 5.63 -9.49
C LYS A 208 0.86 5.86 -8.33
N SER A 209 0.45 6.64 -7.36
CA SER A 209 1.14 6.84 -6.09
C SER A 209 0.13 6.76 -4.96
N GLY A 210 0.46 6.08 -3.89
CA GLY A 210 -0.47 5.88 -2.79
C GLY A 210 0.21 5.66 -1.46
N VAL A 211 -0.61 5.71 -0.43
CA VAL A 211 -0.22 5.41 0.95
C VAL A 211 -1.25 4.48 1.57
N ALA A 212 -0.77 3.53 2.34
CA ALA A 212 -1.60 2.65 3.15
C ALA A 212 -1.11 2.65 4.59
N TRP A 213 -2.05 2.70 5.50
CA TRP A 213 -1.82 2.47 6.93
C TRP A 213 -2.39 1.11 7.28
N ILE A 214 -1.53 0.21 7.73
CA ILE A 214 -1.88 -1.16 8.09
C ILE A 214 -1.92 -1.23 9.61
N ALA A 215 -3.03 -1.69 10.16
CA ALA A 215 -3.16 -1.93 11.59
C ALA A 215 -2.49 -3.25 11.92
N ASN A 216 -1.48 -3.22 12.77
CA ASN A 216 -0.94 -4.41 13.41
C ASN A 216 -1.75 -4.65 14.69
N ASN A 217 -2.23 -5.86 14.87
CA ASN A 217 -2.84 -6.31 16.12
C ASN A 217 -1.78 -6.78 17.08
#